data_48e4b12cffd3a577521a0351436aa246
#
_entry.id   48e4b12cffd3a577521a0351436aa246
#
_cell.length_a   1.000
_cell.length_b   1.000
_cell.length_c   1.000
_cell.angle_alpha   90.00
_cell.angle_beta   90.00
_cell.angle_gamma   90.00
#
_symmetry.space_group_name_H-M   'P 1'
#
loop_
_entity.id
_entity.type
_entity.pdbx_description
1 polymer ?
#
loop_
_entity_poly.entity_id
_entity_poly.type
_entity_poly.pdbx_seq_one_letter_code
_entity_poly.pdbx_strand_id
1 'polypeptide(L)'
;MPRIKNKIYKWISSIPHRNMEDKGTEPISGSPAKSLPLTDWKKAFPMLSRYSSNTLLMKLGVGLIGFKFQRIYGSYRPLLVSYPLYEEDITFSVIIEMFYNKKHLTLDIPFEKHQQMFQDAMDDVKSQHGNLLGETVNVKDLFDLLKHKQKYDMLVCHNYCSLTEFLKYKLITALYLDNDALIQQVCMDMEEQTN
;
A
#
# COMPACT_ATOMS: atom_id res chain seq x y z
N MET A 1 -9.99 -26.73 -11.15
CA MET A 1 -9.63 -25.35 -10.81
C MET A 1 -10.69 -24.25 -11.09
N PRO A 2 -11.63 -24.33 -12.05
CA PRO A 2 -12.63 -23.25 -12.27
C PRO A 2 -13.53 -22.95 -11.06
N ARG A 3 -13.82 -23.94 -10.19
CA ARG A 3 -14.69 -23.76 -9.02
C ARG A 3 -14.13 -22.88 -7.90
N ILE A 4 -12.80 -22.84 -7.72
CA ILE A 4 -12.13 -22.03 -6.70
C ILE A 4 -12.13 -20.56 -7.16
N LYS A 5 -11.83 -20.31 -8.44
CA LYS A 5 -11.84 -18.96 -9.03
C LYS A 5 -13.21 -18.30 -8.88
N ASN A 6 -14.29 -19.00 -9.24
CA ASN A 6 -15.65 -18.47 -9.13
C ASN A 6 -16.07 -18.14 -7.68
N LYS A 7 -15.59 -18.91 -6.69
CA LYS A 7 -15.83 -18.61 -5.28
C LYS A 7 -15.07 -17.36 -4.82
N ILE A 8 -13.81 -17.23 -5.22
CA ILE A 8 -12.97 -16.04 -4.90
C ILE A 8 -13.56 -14.79 -5.55
N TYR A 9 -13.94 -14.80 -6.83
CA TYR A 9 -14.58 -13.68 -7.51
C TYR A 9 -15.89 -13.26 -6.87
N LYS A 10 -16.74 -14.23 -6.51
CA LYS A 10 -18.03 -13.97 -5.88
C LYS A 10 -17.87 -13.37 -4.48
N TRP A 11 -16.85 -13.79 -3.77
CA TRP A 11 -16.52 -13.29 -2.44
C TRP A 11 -15.90 -11.87 -2.49
N ILE A 12 -14.94 -11.63 -3.40
CA ILE A 12 -14.33 -10.30 -3.59
C ILE A 12 -15.38 -9.24 -3.98
N SER A 13 -16.38 -9.60 -4.78
CA SER A 13 -17.45 -8.67 -5.19
C SER A 13 -18.49 -8.41 -4.11
N SER A 14 -18.54 -9.22 -3.06
CA SER A 14 -19.50 -9.10 -1.95
C SER A 14 -18.97 -8.35 -0.72
N ILE A 15 -17.69 -7.91 -0.72
CA ILE A 15 -17.08 -7.22 0.43
C ILE A 15 -17.70 -5.81 0.56
N PRO A 16 -18.41 -5.50 1.65
CA PRO A 16 -18.95 -4.18 1.87
C PRO A 16 -17.83 -3.16 2.16
N HIS A 17 -17.98 -1.94 1.66
CA HIS A 17 -17.13 -0.82 2.01
C HIS A 17 -17.36 -0.46 3.49
N ARG A 18 -16.57 -1.00 4.40
CA ARG A 18 -16.58 -0.59 5.80
C ARG A 18 -15.73 0.67 6.01
N ASN A 19 -16.30 1.65 6.71
CA ASN A 19 -15.53 2.75 7.28
C ASN A 19 -14.63 2.17 8.38
N MET A 20 -13.35 1.98 8.07
CA MET A 20 -12.36 1.70 9.10
C MET A 20 -12.05 3.01 9.83
N GLU A 21 -12.54 3.13 11.05
CA GLU A 21 -12.04 4.13 11.97
C GLU A 21 -10.61 3.73 12.36
N ASP A 22 -9.65 4.53 11.91
CA ASP A 22 -8.26 4.43 12.32
C ASP A 22 -8.21 4.74 13.83
N LYS A 23 -8.02 3.73 14.67
CA LYS A 23 -7.66 3.93 16.08
C LYS A 23 -6.22 4.44 16.11
N GLY A 24 -6.06 5.68 15.62
CA GLY A 24 -4.79 6.40 15.62
C GLY A 24 -4.24 6.51 17.04
N THR A 25 -2.96 6.26 17.20
CA THR A 25 -2.17 6.65 18.36
C THR A 25 -2.57 8.04 18.82
N GLU A 26 -3.01 8.16 20.07
CA GLU A 26 -3.44 9.42 20.67
C GLU A 26 -2.34 10.49 20.50
N PRO A 27 -2.71 11.75 20.19
CA PRO A 27 -1.75 12.82 20.04
C PRO A 27 -1.16 13.14 21.42
N ILE A 28 0.16 13.06 21.53
CA ILE A 28 0.89 13.63 22.65
C ILE A 28 0.53 15.11 22.72
N SER A 29 -0.02 15.51 23.88
CA SER A 29 -0.52 16.82 24.27
C SER A 29 0.29 18.01 23.71
N GLY A 30 -0.36 19.04 23.13
CA GLY A 30 0.12 20.40 23.19
C GLY A 30 -0.05 21.32 21.97
N SER A 31 -0.41 20.85 20.78
CA SER A 31 -0.69 21.71 19.62
C SER A 31 -1.82 21.15 18.76
N PRO A 32 -2.72 21.99 18.20
CA PRO A 32 -3.75 21.50 17.31
C PRO A 32 -3.09 20.75 16.15
N ALA A 33 -3.41 19.47 16.02
CA ALA A 33 -2.83 18.61 15.01
C ALA A 33 -3.13 19.20 13.62
N LYS A 34 -2.09 19.72 12.94
CA LYS A 34 -2.22 20.25 11.57
C LYS A 34 -2.84 19.18 10.68
N SER A 35 -3.86 19.51 9.89
CA SER A 35 -4.52 18.57 9.00
C SER A 35 -3.57 18.09 7.90
N LEU A 36 -3.65 16.80 7.53
CA LEU A 36 -2.90 16.25 6.40
C LEU A 36 -3.42 16.86 5.09
N PRO A 37 -2.55 17.26 4.15
CA PRO A 37 -2.95 17.91 2.90
C PRO A 37 -3.41 16.89 1.84
N LEU A 38 -4.35 16.01 2.21
CA LEU A 38 -4.85 14.93 1.34
C LEU A 38 -5.49 15.44 0.05
N THR A 39 -6.05 16.65 0.07
CA THR A 39 -6.69 17.25 -1.11
C THR A 39 -5.66 17.50 -2.22
N ASP A 40 -4.46 17.97 -1.87
CA ASP A 40 -3.41 18.26 -2.85
C ASP A 40 -2.84 16.95 -3.42
N TRP A 41 -2.61 15.96 -2.57
CA TRP A 41 -2.22 14.62 -3.01
C TRP A 41 -3.28 13.96 -3.90
N LYS A 42 -4.57 14.09 -3.58
CA LYS A 42 -5.64 13.57 -4.43
C LYS A 42 -5.70 14.27 -5.78
N LYS A 43 -5.46 15.58 -5.86
CA LYS A 43 -5.37 16.32 -7.12
C LYS A 43 -4.19 15.83 -7.98
N ALA A 44 -3.03 15.57 -7.35
CA ALA A 44 -1.83 15.08 -8.03
C ALA A 44 -1.98 13.62 -8.52
N PHE A 45 -2.80 12.82 -7.83
CA PHE A 45 -3.09 11.43 -8.14
C PHE A 45 -4.62 11.20 -8.21
N PRO A 46 -5.28 11.60 -9.29
CA PRO A 46 -6.75 11.64 -9.39
C PRO A 46 -7.42 10.27 -9.32
N MET A 47 -6.68 9.18 -9.64
CA MET A 47 -7.17 7.81 -9.54
C MET A 47 -7.40 7.36 -8.09
N LEU A 48 -6.74 8.00 -7.12
CA LEU A 48 -6.91 7.68 -5.72
C LEU A 48 -8.18 8.30 -5.16
N SER A 49 -8.83 7.59 -4.26
CA SER A 49 -9.98 8.06 -3.48
C SER A 49 -9.62 8.12 -2.00
N ARG A 50 -10.24 9.04 -1.27
CA ARG A 50 -10.03 9.13 0.18
C ARG A 50 -10.65 7.91 0.84
N TYR A 51 -9.82 7.17 1.57
CA TYR A 51 -10.22 5.98 2.31
C TYR A 51 -10.38 6.28 3.81
N SER A 52 -9.45 7.03 4.38
CA SER A 52 -9.51 7.47 5.79
C SER A 52 -8.98 8.91 5.97
N SER A 53 -8.78 9.34 7.21
CA SER A 53 -8.23 10.64 7.56
C SER A 53 -6.77 10.83 7.11
N ASN A 54 -6.06 9.73 6.84
CA ASN A 54 -4.65 9.73 6.47
C ASN A 54 -4.32 8.81 5.28
N THR A 55 -5.33 8.34 4.52
CA THR A 55 -5.10 7.32 3.49
C THR A 55 -5.88 7.63 2.22
N LEU A 56 -5.18 7.53 1.08
CA LEU A 56 -5.73 7.62 -0.27
C LEU A 56 -5.47 6.31 -1.00
N LEU A 57 -6.50 5.64 -1.52
CA LEU A 57 -6.38 4.33 -2.17
C LEU A 57 -7.17 4.26 -3.47
N MET A 58 -6.77 3.34 -4.33
CA MET A 58 -7.56 2.84 -5.46
C MET A 58 -7.60 1.32 -5.43
N LYS A 59 -8.62 0.75 -6.06
CA LYS A 59 -8.75 -0.71 -6.20
C LYS A 59 -7.87 -1.21 -7.33
N LEU A 60 -7.10 -2.27 -7.05
CA LEU A 60 -6.26 -2.95 -8.04
C LEU A 60 -6.36 -4.48 -7.84
N GLY A 61 -7.19 -5.12 -8.64
CA GLY A 61 -7.44 -6.56 -8.54
C GLY A 61 -7.94 -6.98 -7.16
N VAL A 62 -7.13 -7.78 -6.47
CA VAL A 62 -7.41 -8.36 -5.14
C VAL A 62 -6.95 -7.47 -3.99
N GLY A 63 -6.50 -6.25 -4.27
CA GLY A 63 -6.01 -5.32 -3.26
C GLY A 63 -6.46 -3.88 -3.49
N LEU A 64 -6.21 -3.06 -2.48
CA LEU A 64 -6.21 -1.60 -2.56
C LEU A 64 -4.77 -1.14 -2.52
N ILE A 65 -4.38 -0.20 -3.38
CA ILE A 65 -3.04 0.38 -3.42
C ILE A 65 -3.12 1.90 -3.34
N GLY A 66 -2.14 2.52 -2.72
CA GLY A 66 -2.06 3.98 -2.65
C GLY A 66 -1.19 4.50 -1.52
N PHE A 67 -1.54 5.64 -0.98
CA PHE A 67 -0.77 6.32 0.06
C PHE A 67 -1.39 6.18 1.43
N LYS A 68 -0.55 5.86 2.42
CA LYS A 68 -0.79 6.11 3.85
C LYS A 68 0.17 7.21 4.30
N PHE A 69 -0.38 8.26 4.90
CA PHE A 69 0.40 9.39 5.39
C PHE A 69 0.68 9.23 6.88
N GLN A 70 1.94 8.99 7.20
CA GLN A 70 2.41 8.89 8.59
C GLN A 70 2.77 10.28 9.12
N ARG A 71 2.30 10.63 10.31
CA ARG A 71 2.70 11.87 11.00
C ARG A 71 4.00 11.66 11.76
N ILE A 72 4.94 12.59 11.65
CA ILE A 72 6.26 12.54 12.29
C ILE A 72 6.63 13.95 12.74
N TYR A 73 6.63 14.23 14.05
CA TYR A 73 7.17 15.46 14.66
C TYR A 73 7.08 16.73 13.79
N GLY A 74 5.86 17.23 13.52
CA GLY A 74 5.68 18.46 12.72
C GLY A 74 5.79 18.28 11.22
N SER A 75 6.02 17.06 10.76
CA SER A 75 6.08 16.65 9.35
C SER A 75 5.10 15.52 9.07
N TYR A 76 4.93 15.18 7.80
CA TYR A 76 4.28 13.95 7.38
C TYR A 76 5.10 13.26 6.30
N ARG A 77 4.95 11.94 6.21
CA ARG A 77 5.63 11.06 5.25
C ARG A 77 4.60 10.28 4.45
N PRO A 78 4.61 10.37 3.11
CA PRO A 78 3.85 9.44 2.28
C PRO A 78 4.52 8.06 2.29
N LEU A 79 3.73 7.02 2.46
CA LEU A 79 4.14 5.62 2.31
C LEU A 79 3.30 5.00 1.21
N LEU A 80 3.91 4.26 0.30
CA LEU A 80 3.17 3.41 -0.63
C LEU A 80 2.74 2.16 0.11
N VAL A 81 1.43 1.92 0.15
CA VAL A 81 0.84 0.80 0.88
C VAL A 81 -0.09 0.01 0.01
N SER A 82 -0.25 -1.27 0.34
CA SER A 82 -1.29 -2.12 -0.22
C SER A 82 -2.06 -2.83 0.90
N TYR A 83 -3.37 -2.95 0.71
CA TYR A 83 -4.28 -3.66 1.59
C TYR A 83 -4.91 -4.82 0.81
N PRO A 84 -4.81 -6.06 1.29
CA PRO A 84 -5.49 -7.18 0.66
C PRO A 84 -7.01 -7.08 0.86
N LEU A 85 -7.79 -7.51 -0.14
CA LEU A 85 -9.25 -7.49 -0.12
C LEU A 85 -9.88 -8.86 0.11
N TYR A 86 -9.10 -9.88 0.46
CA TYR A 86 -9.60 -11.24 0.60
C TYR A 86 -9.99 -11.61 2.05
N GLU A 87 -9.79 -10.73 3.01
CA GLU A 87 -10.20 -10.90 4.40
C GLU A 87 -11.37 -9.99 4.74
N GLU A 88 -12.31 -10.46 5.56
CA GLU A 88 -13.47 -9.67 6.00
C GLU A 88 -13.03 -8.48 6.84
N ASP A 89 -12.04 -8.70 7.71
CA ASP A 89 -11.39 -7.63 8.47
C ASP A 89 -10.01 -7.37 7.85
N ILE A 90 -9.84 -6.20 7.24
CA ILE A 90 -8.53 -5.76 6.76
C ILE A 90 -7.69 -5.38 7.98
N THR A 91 -7.06 -6.39 8.58
CA THR A 91 -6.29 -6.25 9.82
C THR A 91 -4.87 -5.78 9.59
N PHE A 92 -4.35 -5.90 8.37
CA PHE A 92 -2.99 -5.54 8.05
C PHE A 92 -2.85 -4.78 6.74
N SER A 93 -1.78 -3.99 6.64
CA SER A 93 -1.33 -3.37 5.40
C SER A 93 0.11 -3.74 5.12
N VAL A 94 0.42 -3.96 3.85
CA VAL A 94 1.79 -4.10 3.40
C VAL A 94 2.32 -2.71 3.06
N ILE A 95 3.37 -2.25 3.77
CA ILE A 95 4.12 -1.08 3.34
C ILE A 95 4.98 -1.53 2.16
N ILE A 96 4.64 -1.08 0.97
CA ILE A 96 5.37 -1.43 -0.24
C ILE A 96 6.65 -0.60 -0.34
N GLU A 97 6.57 0.70 -0.09
CA GLU A 97 7.73 1.58 -0.22
C GLU A 97 7.66 2.78 0.71
N MET A 98 8.85 3.21 1.14
CA MET A 98 9.11 4.55 1.65
C MET A 98 9.73 5.36 0.51
N PHE A 99 9.23 6.56 0.28
CA PHE A 99 9.80 7.44 -0.74
C PHE A 99 11.03 8.17 -0.23
N TYR A 100 11.94 8.45 -1.15
CA TYR A 100 13.19 9.14 -0.87
C TYR A 100 13.27 10.42 -1.72
N ASN A 101 13.87 11.45 -1.19
CA ASN A 101 14.15 12.66 -1.94
C ASN A 101 15.43 12.51 -2.82
N LYS A 102 15.75 13.49 -3.64
CA LYS A 102 16.93 13.52 -4.52
C LYS A 102 18.27 13.33 -3.79
N LYS A 103 18.30 13.49 -2.46
CA LYS A 103 19.49 13.26 -1.61
C LYS A 103 19.49 11.86 -0.98
N HIS A 104 18.61 10.96 -1.42
CA HIS A 104 18.43 9.63 -0.85
C HIS A 104 18.05 9.61 0.64
N LEU A 105 17.48 10.69 1.15
CA LEU A 105 16.90 10.77 2.48
C LEU A 105 15.40 10.50 2.40
N THR A 106 14.84 9.91 3.45
CA THR A 106 13.39 9.67 3.54
C THR A 106 12.61 10.96 3.27
N LEU A 107 11.55 10.85 2.48
CA LEU A 107 10.73 12.00 2.06
C LEU A 107 9.81 12.43 3.22
N ASP A 108 10.34 13.27 4.11
CA ASP A 108 9.59 13.90 5.19
C ASP A 108 9.25 15.34 4.82
N ILE A 109 7.97 15.67 4.81
CA ILE A 109 7.47 16.99 4.40
C ILE A 109 6.96 17.74 5.62
N PRO A 110 7.66 18.82 6.07
CA PRO A 110 7.17 19.65 7.15
C PRO A 110 5.82 20.28 6.78
N PHE A 111 4.85 20.24 7.69
CA PHE A 111 3.52 20.80 7.43
C PHE A 111 3.57 22.28 7.02
N GLU A 112 4.46 23.04 7.65
CA GLU A 112 4.63 24.47 7.37
C GLU A 112 5.27 24.77 6.00
N LYS A 113 6.02 23.79 5.45
CA LYS A 113 6.69 23.90 4.15
C LYS A 113 5.97 23.12 3.04
N HIS A 114 4.78 22.58 3.33
CA HIS A 114 4.07 21.76 2.36
C HIS A 114 3.93 22.45 1.00
N GLN A 115 3.45 23.68 0.97
CA GLN A 115 3.22 24.42 -0.28
C GLN A 115 4.51 24.66 -1.09
N GLN A 116 5.64 24.81 -0.42
CA GLN A 116 6.94 25.02 -1.07
C GLN A 116 7.56 23.73 -1.58
N MET A 117 7.37 22.63 -0.86
CA MET A 117 8.03 21.34 -1.13
C MET A 117 7.13 20.35 -1.89
N PHE A 118 5.84 20.63 -2.02
CA PHE A 118 4.88 19.66 -2.54
C PHE A 118 5.20 19.25 -3.98
N GLN A 119 5.56 20.20 -4.85
CA GLN A 119 5.87 19.90 -6.25
C GLN A 119 7.09 18.96 -6.35
N ASP A 120 8.19 19.29 -5.65
CA ASP A 120 9.38 18.43 -5.63
C ASP A 120 9.08 17.06 -5.05
N ALA A 121 8.32 17.00 -3.96
CA ALA A 121 7.91 15.74 -3.33
C ALA A 121 7.06 14.87 -4.27
N MET A 122 6.15 15.49 -5.02
CA MET A 122 5.34 14.81 -6.02
C MET A 122 6.20 14.26 -7.16
N ASP A 123 7.18 15.04 -7.64
CA ASP A 123 8.10 14.64 -8.70
C ASP A 123 9.00 13.47 -8.23
N ASP A 124 9.49 13.52 -6.99
CA ASP A 124 10.24 12.43 -6.37
C ASP A 124 9.40 11.14 -6.29
N VAL A 125 8.15 11.23 -5.85
CA VAL A 125 7.22 10.09 -5.80
C VAL A 125 6.92 9.53 -7.18
N LYS A 126 6.64 10.39 -8.17
CA LYS A 126 6.36 9.98 -9.55
C LYS A 126 7.58 9.33 -10.22
N SER A 127 8.78 9.82 -9.95
CA SER A 127 10.01 9.26 -10.51
C SER A 127 10.29 7.85 -9.99
N GLN A 128 9.94 7.57 -8.73
CA GLN A 128 10.17 6.26 -8.10
C GLN A 128 9.08 5.25 -8.46
N HIS A 129 7.81 5.64 -8.41
CA HIS A 129 6.67 4.72 -8.56
C HIS A 129 5.47 5.34 -9.31
N GLY A 130 5.68 6.30 -10.17
CA GLY A 130 4.59 6.96 -10.91
C GLY A 130 3.73 6.00 -11.74
N ASN A 131 4.34 4.92 -12.25
CA ASN A 131 3.65 3.90 -13.04
C ASN A 131 2.60 3.11 -12.22
N LEU A 132 2.78 3.02 -10.89
CA LEU A 132 1.92 2.25 -10.01
C LEU A 132 0.67 2.96 -9.54
N LEU A 133 0.61 4.26 -9.74
CA LEU A 133 -0.49 5.13 -9.30
C LEU A 133 -1.10 5.85 -10.51
N GLY A 134 -0.77 5.41 -11.72
CA GLY A 134 -1.30 5.91 -12.98
C GLY A 134 -2.51 5.13 -13.48
N GLU A 135 -3.11 5.61 -14.57
CA GLU A 135 -4.27 4.97 -15.22
C GLU A 135 -3.97 3.60 -15.82
N THR A 136 -2.71 3.32 -16.14
CA THR A 136 -2.27 2.10 -16.84
C THR A 136 -1.79 1.00 -15.91
N VAL A 137 -1.82 1.22 -14.59
CA VAL A 137 -1.38 0.21 -13.61
C VAL A 137 -2.24 -1.05 -13.69
N ASN A 138 -1.59 -2.19 -13.62
CA ASN A 138 -2.26 -3.49 -13.65
C ASN A 138 -1.82 -4.36 -12.45
N VAL A 139 -2.54 -5.47 -12.25
CA VAL A 139 -2.29 -6.37 -11.11
C VAL A 139 -0.92 -7.04 -11.17
N LYS A 140 -0.36 -7.20 -12.39
CA LYS A 140 0.99 -7.74 -12.57
C LYS A 140 2.04 -6.79 -12.00
N ASP A 141 1.87 -5.48 -12.18
CA ASP A 141 2.78 -4.48 -11.60
C ASP A 141 2.78 -4.56 -10.06
N LEU A 142 1.60 -4.76 -9.45
CA LEU A 142 1.49 -5.02 -8.01
C LEU A 142 2.23 -6.31 -7.62
N PHE A 143 2.06 -7.41 -8.37
CA PHE A 143 2.76 -8.66 -8.09
C PHE A 143 4.28 -8.50 -8.20
N ASP A 144 4.78 -7.82 -9.23
CA ASP A 144 6.20 -7.58 -9.45
C ASP A 144 6.80 -6.78 -8.28
N LEU A 145 6.07 -5.79 -7.75
CA LEU A 145 6.47 -5.07 -6.52
C LEU A 145 6.57 -6.00 -5.31
N LEU A 146 5.53 -6.79 -5.07
CA LEU A 146 5.51 -7.74 -3.96
C LEU A 146 6.65 -8.76 -4.08
N LYS A 147 7.05 -9.13 -5.30
CA LYS A 147 8.17 -10.04 -5.55
C LYS A 147 9.52 -9.43 -5.16
N HIS A 148 9.76 -8.18 -5.50
CA HIS A 148 11.03 -7.51 -5.21
C HIS A 148 11.25 -7.25 -3.71
N LYS A 149 10.17 -7.11 -2.95
CA LYS A 149 10.23 -6.81 -1.51
C LYS A 149 10.67 -7.98 -0.62
N GLN A 150 10.58 -9.21 -1.09
CA GLN A 150 10.81 -10.40 -0.27
C GLN A 150 12.22 -10.50 0.35
N LYS A 151 13.22 -9.86 -0.24
CA LYS A 151 14.63 -10.08 0.13
C LYS A 151 15.21 -9.07 1.13
N TYR A 152 14.68 -7.86 1.23
CA TYR A 152 15.29 -6.76 1.98
C TYR A 152 14.42 -6.13 3.08
N ASP A 153 13.09 -6.28 3.02
CA ASP A 153 12.17 -5.47 3.83
C ASP A 153 11.45 -6.22 4.95
N MET A 154 11.84 -7.45 5.24
CA MET A 154 11.23 -8.21 6.36
C MET A 154 11.38 -7.51 7.72
N LEU A 155 12.42 -6.68 7.90
CA LEU A 155 12.61 -5.88 9.11
C LEU A 155 11.59 -4.75 9.26
N VAL A 156 11.11 -4.19 8.14
CA VAL A 156 10.10 -3.12 8.15
C VAL A 156 8.68 -3.69 8.19
N CYS A 157 8.46 -4.87 7.60
CA CYS A 157 7.15 -5.55 7.59
C CYS A 157 6.76 -6.15 8.94
N HIS A 158 7.69 -6.46 9.83
CA HIS A 158 7.40 -7.11 11.12
C HIS A 158 6.37 -6.38 11.99
N ASN A 159 6.23 -5.07 11.83
CA ASN A 159 5.26 -4.28 12.60
C ASN A 159 3.89 -4.14 11.94
N TYR A 160 3.72 -4.56 10.67
CA TYR A 160 2.51 -4.29 9.89
C TYR A 160 1.92 -5.53 9.20
N CYS A 161 2.73 -6.55 8.95
CA CYS A 161 2.32 -7.75 8.24
C CYS A 161 3.27 -8.90 8.59
N SER A 162 2.75 -10.07 8.93
CA SER A 162 3.58 -11.27 9.09
C SER A 162 4.04 -11.78 7.72
N LEU A 163 5.15 -12.58 7.71
CA LEU A 163 5.61 -13.22 6.48
C LEU A 163 4.52 -14.10 5.87
N THR A 164 3.79 -14.84 6.70
CA THR A 164 2.70 -15.72 6.26
C THR A 164 1.59 -14.93 5.55
N GLU A 165 1.17 -13.80 6.11
CA GLU A 165 0.16 -12.93 5.50
C GLU A 165 0.67 -12.32 4.19
N PHE A 166 1.95 -11.92 4.13
CA PHE A 166 2.56 -11.42 2.91
C PHE A 166 2.61 -12.48 1.80
N LEU A 167 3.05 -13.70 2.11
CA LEU A 167 3.08 -14.81 1.15
C LEU A 167 1.68 -15.22 0.70
N LYS A 168 0.70 -15.23 1.62
CA LYS A 168 -0.71 -15.44 1.29
C LYS A 168 -1.22 -14.38 0.32
N TYR A 169 -0.86 -13.10 0.51
CA TYR A 169 -1.24 -12.03 -0.40
C TYR A 169 -0.60 -12.20 -1.79
N LYS A 170 0.69 -12.57 -1.85
CA LYS A 170 1.36 -12.90 -3.12
C LYS A 170 0.65 -14.05 -3.84
N LEU A 171 0.34 -15.13 -3.13
CA LEU A 171 -0.33 -16.30 -3.69
C LEU A 171 -1.69 -15.94 -4.28
N ILE A 172 -2.51 -15.20 -3.54
CA ILE A 172 -3.84 -14.78 -4.01
C ILE A 172 -3.73 -13.84 -5.22
N THR A 173 -2.72 -12.97 -5.25
CA THR A 173 -2.46 -12.11 -6.41
C THR A 173 -2.04 -12.94 -7.64
N ALA A 174 -1.19 -13.97 -7.47
CA ALA A 174 -0.80 -14.89 -8.54
C ALA A 174 -2.00 -15.72 -9.08
N LEU A 175 -2.85 -16.20 -8.16
CA LEU A 175 -4.11 -16.89 -8.51
C LEU A 175 -5.08 -15.99 -9.29
N TYR A 176 -5.17 -14.72 -8.90
CA TYR A 176 -5.98 -13.73 -9.61
C TYR A 176 -5.47 -13.49 -11.04
N LEU A 177 -4.16 -13.48 -11.22
CA LEU A 177 -3.51 -13.32 -12.54
C LEU A 177 -3.64 -14.58 -13.41
N ASP A 178 -4.12 -15.70 -12.87
CA ASP A 178 -4.22 -16.99 -13.57
C ASP A 178 -2.87 -17.46 -14.17
N ASN A 179 -1.78 -17.26 -13.44
CA ASN A 179 -0.43 -17.54 -13.91
C ASN A 179 0.19 -18.68 -13.10
N ASP A 180 0.20 -19.88 -13.67
CA ASP A 180 0.68 -21.10 -13.00
C ASP A 180 2.16 -20.98 -12.60
N ALA A 181 3.01 -20.33 -13.40
CA ALA A 181 4.41 -20.15 -13.06
C ALA A 181 4.62 -19.26 -11.82
N LEU A 182 3.83 -18.20 -11.69
CA LEU A 182 3.86 -17.33 -10.51
C LEU A 182 3.30 -18.06 -9.28
N ILE A 183 2.26 -18.86 -9.44
CA ILE A 183 1.68 -19.68 -8.36
C ILE A 183 2.72 -20.68 -7.85
N GLN A 184 3.39 -21.41 -8.74
CA GLN A 184 4.45 -22.35 -8.37
C GLN A 184 5.61 -21.66 -7.65
N GLN A 185 6.05 -20.49 -8.15
CA GLN A 185 7.11 -19.73 -7.49
C GLN A 185 6.74 -19.36 -6.06
N VAL A 186 5.52 -18.86 -5.83
CA VAL A 186 5.09 -18.48 -4.47
C VAL A 186 4.96 -19.70 -3.58
N CYS A 187 4.49 -20.86 -4.10
CA CYS A 187 4.45 -22.10 -3.31
C CYS A 187 5.87 -22.54 -2.89
N MET A 188 6.85 -22.47 -3.77
CA MET A 188 8.25 -22.75 -3.42
C MET A 188 8.77 -21.78 -2.36
N ASP A 189 8.51 -20.47 -2.51
CA ASP A 189 8.87 -19.46 -1.51
C ASP A 189 8.25 -19.81 -0.12
N MET A 190 7.02 -20.33 -0.09
CA MET A 190 6.35 -20.74 1.16
C MET A 190 6.97 -21.99 1.77
N GLU A 191 7.34 -22.98 0.96
CA GLU A 191 8.00 -24.21 1.43
C GLU A 191 9.39 -23.93 2.00
N GLU A 192 10.17 -23.03 1.39
CA GLU A 192 11.49 -22.62 1.90
C GLU A 192 11.42 -21.94 3.27
N GLN A 193 10.28 -21.32 3.62
CA GLN A 193 10.12 -20.64 4.91
C GLN A 193 9.63 -21.56 6.03
N THR A 194 9.17 -22.77 5.70
CA THR A 194 8.65 -23.75 6.66
C THR A 194 9.69 -24.80 7.06
N ASN A 195 10.83 -24.84 6.37
CA ASN A 195 11.97 -25.71 6.66
C ASN A 195 13.08 -24.95 7.38
#